data_cc6bcac7a6bef45cefe21d6d449863c4
#
_entry.id   cc6bcac7a6bef45cefe21d6d449863c4
#
_cell.length_a   1.000
_cell.length_b   1.000
_cell.length_c   1.000
_cell.angle_alpha   90.00
_cell.angle_beta   90.00
_cell.angle_gamma   90.00
#
_symmetry.space_group_name_H-M   'P 1'
#
loop_
_entity.id
_entity.type
_entity.pdbx_description
1 polymer ?
#
loop_
_entity_poly.entity_id
_entity_poly.type
_entity_poly.pdbx_seq_one_letter_code
_entity_poly.pdbx_strand_id
1 'polypeptide(L)'
;MSTSSSASPEVPTLNLLLIVILGAIAALTPLAIDMYLPAMPSIAADLGVSAGSVQMTLTAYTAGFAIAQLIHGPLADSYGRRPVLIIGTILFAVCAVIGALVDSIESLMYIRVLQGVAGAASSVVIQAIVRDMFDKEDFARTMAFITLVMTIAPLAAPMIGGHLAVWFGWRSIFWLLAVFSVLIIFAILWKIPETLKAENREPFKLSSSLRNYLSLFKNPVSLGLIFSGAFSFSCMFAFLTAGSFVYIDIYGVSVQNFGYLFGLNIVFLIIMTTLNGRIVKRAGSHNMLKLGLSIQLFAGLLMMIGQWLGWGLWGTVIPVVLSVGCISTIGSNSMALLLSHYPKMAGTASSLAGTLRFGTGSLVGVGIAMLPSDSAWPMVGAMTACSILSFGCYFVFGRKA
;
A
#
# COMPACT_ATOMS: atom_id res chain seq x y z
N MET A 1 15.48 51.69 -22.90
CA MET A 1 15.29 50.99 -21.60
C MET A 1 13.97 50.19 -21.72
N SER A 2 14.05 48.95 -22.10
CA SER A 2 12.91 48.04 -22.15
C SER A 2 12.96 47.17 -20.89
N THR A 3 12.04 47.41 -19.96
CA THR A 3 11.82 46.59 -18.79
C THR A 3 11.17 45.30 -19.21
N SER A 4 11.93 44.24 -19.31
CA SER A 4 11.42 42.85 -19.45
C SER A 4 10.74 42.50 -18.10
N SER A 5 9.40 42.55 -18.10
CA SER A 5 8.57 41.98 -17.04
C SER A 5 8.83 40.44 -17.04
N SER A 6 9.57 39.96 -16.06
CA SER A 6 9.64 38.57 -15.72
C SER A 6 8.29 38.15 -15.16
N ALA A 7 7.44 37.54 -15.98
CA ALA A 7 6.22 36.90 -15.51
C ALA A 7 6.63 35.83 -14.48
N SER A 8 6.30 36.04 -13.21
CA SER A 8 6.35 35.00 -12.19
C SER A 8 5.50 33.84 -12.66
N PRO A 9 5.94 32.59 -12.52
CA PRO A 9 5.10 31.45 -12.85
C PRO A 9 3.81 31.53 -12.02
N GLU A 10 2.66 31.60 -12.71
CA GLU A 10 1.36 31.53 -12.05
C GLU A 10 1.31 30.26 -11.22
N VAL A 11 1.25 30.42 -9.90
CA VAL A 11 0.98 29.30 -8.99
C VAL A 11 -0.40 28.76 -9.39
N PRO A 12 -0.50 27.48 -9.79
CA PRO A 12 -1.79 26.92 -10.21
C PRO A 12 -2.77 27.03 -9.04
N THR A 13 -3.82 27.81 -9.22
CA THR A 13 -4.91 27.89 -8.23
C THR A 13 -5.45 26.49 -7.98
N LEU A 14 -5.73 26.17 -6.73
CA LEU A 14 -6.25 24.87 -6.29
C LEU A 14 -7.50 24.53 -7.13
N ASN A 15 -7.34 23.72 -8.16
CA ASN A 15 -8.43 23.31 -9.05
C ASN A 15 -8.88 21.89 -8.64
N LEU A 16 -10.19 21.75 -8.33
CA LEU A 16 -10.79 20.47 -7.96
C LEU A 16 -10.43 19.36 -8.97
N LEU A 17 -10.39 19.68 -10.26
CA LEU A 17 -10.03 18.73 -11.31
C LEU A 17 -8.59 18.20 -11.13
N LEU A 18 -7.64 19.07 -10.79
CA LEU A 18 -6.25 18.66 -10.53
C LEU A 18 -6.16 17.72 -9.33
N ILE A 19 -6.88 18.03 -8.26
CA ILE A 19 -6.95 17.19 -7.05
C ILE A 19 -7.54 15.82 -7.38
N VAL A 20 -8.61 15.77 -8.18
CA VAL A 20 -9.22 14.51 -8.62
C VAL A 20 -8.26 13.69 -9.47
N ILE A 21 -7.53 14.31 -10.38
CA ILE A 21 -6.51 13.64 -11.20
C ILE A 21 -5.41 13.04 -10.30
N LEU A 22 -4.88 13.81 -9.36
CA LEU A 22 -3.86 13.33 -8.42
C LEU A 22 -4.37 12.18 -7.55
N GLY A 23 -5.62 12.27 -7.09
CA GLY A 23 -6.29 11.19 -6.38
C GLY A 23 -6.46 9.92 -7.22
N ALA A 24 -6.86 10.07 -8.50
CA ALA A 24 -7.01 8.95 -9.43
C ALA A 24 -5.66 8.24 -9.70
N ILE A 25 -4.58 9.02 -9.86
CA ILE A 25 -3.23 8.46 -10.01
C ILE A 25 -2.83 7.68 -8.74
N ALA A 26 -3.12 8.21 -7.56
CA ALA A 26 -2.83 7.54 -6.29
C ALA A 26 -3.62 6.23 -6.10
N ALA A 27 -4.82 6.14 -6.67
CA ALA A 27 -5.69 4.98 -6.58
C ALA A 27 -5.23 3.78 -7.43
N LEU A 28 -4.32 3.94 -8.41
CA LEU A 28 -3.87 2.87 -9.30
C LEU A 28 -3.40 1.62 -8.55
N THR A 29 -2.51 1.78 -7.58
CA THR A 29 -1.97 0.65 -6.81
C THR A 29 -3.00 -0.01 -5.90
N PRO A 30 -3.77 0.71 -5.06
CA PRO A 30 -4.88 0.12 -4.32
C PRO A 30 -5.86 -0.64 -5.20
N LEU A 31 -6.29 -0.07 -6.33
CA LEU A 31 -7.19 -0.74 -7.25
C LEU A 31 -6.59 -2.04 -7.82
N ALA A 32 -5.30 -2.02 -8.21
CA ALA A 32 -4.61 -3.20 -8.75
C ALA A 32 -4.41 -4.32 -7.72
N ILE A 33 -4.34 -4.00 -6.44
CA ILE A 33 -4.23 -4.97 -5.35
C ILE A 33 -5.64 -5.46 -4.96
N ASP A 34 -6.52 -4.55 -4.60
CA ASP A 34 -7.74 -4.89 -3.86
C ASP A 34 -8.87 -5.42 -4.76
N MET A 35 -8.96 -4.97 -6.04
CA MET A 35 -9.90 -5.57 -7.01
C MET A 35 -9.55 -7.01 -7.38
N TYR A 36 -8.27 -7.37 -7.31
CA TYR A 36 -7.75 -8.69 -7.63
C TYR A 36 -8.11 -9.74 -6.58
N LEU A 37 -8.25 -9.33 -5.30
CA LEU A 37 -8.44 -10.25 -4.18
C LEU A 37 -9.64 -11.20 -4.33
N PRO A 38 -10.88 -10.72 -4.57
CA PRO A 38 -12.04 -11.60 -4.68
C PRO A 38 -11.98 -12.53 -5.90
N ALA A 39 -11.14 -12.20 -6.89
CA ALA A 39 -10.97 -13.01 -8.10
C ALA A 39 -9.92 -14.13 -7.94
N MET A 40 -9.09 -14.12 -6.90
CA MET A 40 -7.99 -15.10 -6.75
C MET A 40 -8.45 -16.56 -6.79
N PRO A 41 -9.55 -16.98 -6.13
CA PRO A 41 -10.04 -18.35 -6.27
C PRO A 41 -10.45 -18.72 -7.71
N SER A 42 -11.10 -17.80 -8.44
CA SER A 42 -11.50 -18.04 -9.82
C SER A 42 -10.31 -18.11 -10.77
N ILE A 43 -9.23 -17.36 -10.51
CA ILE A 43 -7.96 -17.46 -11.25
C ILE A 43 -7.32 -18.84 -11.04
N ALA A 44 -7.30 -19.34 -9.79
CA ALA A 44 -6.78 -20.67 -9.48
C ALA A 44 -7.54 -21.76 -10.23
N ALA A 45 -8.87 -21.67 -10.25
CA ALA A 45 -9.72 -22.61 -10.97
C ALA A 45 -9.55 -22.53 -12.49
N ASP A 46 -9.50 -21.30 -13.08
CA ASP A 46 -9.40 -21.09 -14.53
C ASP A 46 -8.04 -21.54 -15.09
N LEU A 47 -6.94 -21.28 -14.37
CA LEU A 47 -5.59 -21.67 -14.76
C LEU A 47 -5.21 -23.08 -14.29
N GLY A 48 -6.06 -23.78 -13.52
CA GLY A 48 -5.81 -25.13 -13.01
C GLY A 48 -4.62 -25.22 -12.06
N VAL A 49 -4.38 -24.19 -11.23
CA VAL A 49 -3.22 -24.11 -10.35
C VAL A 49 -3.63 -24.03 -8.88
N SER A 50 -2.65 -24.25 -7.98
CA SER A 50 -2.89 -24.14 -6.54
C SER A 50 -3.19 -22.71 -6.10
N ALA A 51 -3.91 -22.55 -4.99
CA ALA A 51 -4.13 -21.26 -4.34
C ALA A 51 -2.80 -20.54 -4.03
N GLY A 52 -1.79 -21.27 -3.56
CA GLY A 52 -0.45 -20.74 -3.29
C GLY A 52 0.19 -20.11 -4.52
N SER A 53 0.03 -20.70 -5.71
CA SER A 53 0.55 -20.14 -6.96
C SER A 53 -0.10 -18.78 -7.29
N VAL A 54 -1.40 -18.64 -7.05
CA VAL A 54 -2.10 -17.35 -7.26
C VAL A 54 -1.72 -16.33 -6.18
N GLN A 55 -1.58 -16.74 -4.93
CA GLN A 55 -1.10 -15.90 -3.84
C GLN A 55 0.29 -15.32 -4.14
N MET A 56 1.16 -16.12 -4.78
CA MET A 56 2.49 -15.64 -5.22
C MET A 56 2.41 -14.52 -6.25
N THR A 57 1.36 -14.42 -7.07
CA THR A 57 1.22 -13.30 -8.02
C THR A 57 0.96 -11.97 -7.33
N LEU A 58 0.18 -11.96 -6.24
CA LEU A 58 -0.01 -10.77 -5.41
C LEU A 58 1.30 -10.38 -4.71
N THR A 59 1.99 -11.36 -4.16
CA THR A 59 3.30 -11.17 -3.53
C THR A 59 4.34 -10.64 -4.51
N ALA A 60 4.34 -11.14 -5.75
CA ALA A 60 5.19 -10.67 -6.83
C ALA A 60 4.96 -9.19 -7.17
N TYR A 61 3.69 -8.76 -7.23
CA TYR A 61 3.33 -7.35 -7.40
C TYR A 61 3.92 -6.49 -6.28
N THR A 62 3.70 -6.87 -5.03
CA THR A 62 4.14 -6.07 -3.87
C THR A 62 5.64 -6.08 -3.70
N ALA A 63 6.34 -7.16 -4.06
CA ALA A 63 7.80 -7.21 -4.09
C ALA A 63 8.38 -6.26 -5.15
N GLY A 64 7.83 -6.28 -6.37
CA GLY A 64 8.20 -5.33 -7.42
C GLY A 64 7.96 -3.88 -6.99
N PHE A 65 6.82 -3.61 -6.37
CA PHE A 65 6.48 -2.30 -5.83
C PHE A 65 7.46 -1.83 -4.73
N ALA A 66 7.80 -2.70 -3.78
CA ALA A 66 8.72 -2.40 -2.68
C ALA A 66 10.12 -2.02 -3.19
N ILE A 67 10.66 -2.81 -4.13
CA ILE A 67 11.99 -2.55 -4.72
C ILE A 67 11.97 -1.22 -5.50
N ALA A 68 10.94 -1.01 -6.27
CA ALA A 68 10.82 0.17 -7.13
C ALA A 68 10.62 1.48 -6.35
N GLN A 69 10.04 1.44 -5.15
CA GLN A 69 9.96 2.61 -4.27
C GLN A 69 11.33 3.23 -3.96
N LEU A 70 12.39 2.42 -3.84
CA LEU A 70 13.76 2.92 -3.61
C LEU A 70 14.34 3.61 -4.84
N ILE A 71 13.87 3.27 -6.03
CA ILE A 71 14.46 3.68 -7.31
C ILE A 71 13.72 4.89 -7.90
N HIS A 72 12.38 4.92 -7.80
CA HIS A 72 11.57 5.96 -8.44
C HIS A 72 11.77 7.37 -7.85
N GLY A 73 12.12 7.49 -6.57
CA GLY A 73 12.48 8.77 -5.96
C GLY A 73 13.69 9.41 -6.68
N PRO A 74 14.87 8.79 -6.61
CA PRO A 74 16.07 9.25 -7.33
C PRO A 74 15.87 9.40 -8.84
N LEU A 75 15.09 8.52 -9.50
CA LEU A 75 14.78 8.66 -10.92
C LEU A 75 13.98 9.95 -11.19
N ALA A 76 12.98 10.25 -10.38
CA ALA A 76 12.17 11.45 -10.54
C ALA A 76 12.94 12.73 -10.21
N ASP A 77 13.91 12.67 -9.29
CA ASP A 77 14.82 13.78 -8.98
C ASP A 77 15.83 14.04 -10.13
N SER A 78 16.20 13.00 -10.90
CA SER A 78 17.19 13.09 -11.96
C SER A 78 16.59 13.41 -13.34
N TYR A 79 15.49 12.75 -13.69
CA TYR A 79 14.89 12.84 -15.03
C TYR A 79 13.66 13.75 -15.08
N GLY A 80 13.16 14.20 -13.95
CA GLY A 80 11.92 14.99 -13.82
C GLY A 80 10.73 14.17 -13.35
N ARG A 81 9.78 14.85 -12.71
CA ARG A 81 8.60 14.21 -12.09
C ARG A 81 7.66 13.64 -13.15
N ARG A 82 7.31 14.47 -14.14
CA ARG A 82 6.33 14.14 -15.17
C ARG A 82 6.77 12.98 -16.07
N PRO A 83 7.98 12.91 -16.62
CA PRO A 83 8.43 11.78 -17.45
C PRO A 83 8.39 10.45 -16.71
N VAL A 84 8.87 10.40 -15.46
CA VAL A 84 8.86 9.17 -14.65
C VAL A 84 7.42 8.71 -14.38
N LEU A 85 6.52 9.64 -14.08
CA LEU A 85 5.11 9.33 -13.85
C LEU A 85 4.44 8.79 -15.12
N ILE A 86 4.68 9.42 -16.29
CA ILE A 86 4.10 8.99 -17.57
C ILE A 86 4.62 7.59 -17.95
N ILE A 87 5.93 7.38 -17.91
CA ILE A 87 6.54 6.09 -18.28
C ILE A 87 6.04 4.98 -17.34
N GLY A 88 5.99 5.24 -16.03
CA GLY A 88 5.44 4.30 -15.06
C GLY A 88 3.98 3.97 -15.35
N THR A 89 3.14 4.97 -15.65
CA THR A 89 1.72 4.73 -15.94
C THR A 89 1.51 4.00 -17.26
N ILE A 90 2.33 4.29 -18.30
CA ILE A 90 2.30 3.55 -19.58
C ILE A 90 2.69 2.09 -19.35
N LEU A 91 3.79 1.84 -18.62
CA LEU A 91 4.21 0.47 -18.31
C LEU A 91 3.14 -0.27 -17.52
N PHE A 92 2.48 0.40 -16.57
CA PHE A 92 1.37 -0.18 -15.81
C PHE A 92 0.19 -0.56 -16.73
N ALA A 93 -0.19 0.32 -17.68
CA ALA A 93 -1.24 0.05 -18.66
C ALA A 93 -0.90 -1.14 -19.56
N VAL A 94 0.33 -1.20 -20.07
CA VAL A 94 0.83 -2.32 -20.88
C VAL A 94 0.79 -3.63 -20.08
N CYS A 95 1.28 -3.62 -18.83
CA CYS A 95 1.20 -4.79 -17.94
C CYS A 95 -0.25 -5.20 -17.67
N ALA A 96 -1.18 -4.25 -17.54
CA ALA A 96 -2.59 -4.56 -17.37
C ALA A 96 -3.17 -5.24 -18.63
N VAL A 97 -2.89 -4.73 -19.82
CA VAL A 97 -3.33 -5.36 -21.09
C VAL A 97 -2.77 -6.78 -21.20
N ILE A 98 -1.47 -6.96 -20.98
CA ILE A 98 -0.83 -8.30 -21.07
C ILE A 98 -1.43 -9.21 -19.99
N GLY A 99 -1.62 -8.72 -18.75
CA GLY A 99 -2.24 -9.48 -17.66
C GLY A 99 -3.65 -9.99 -17.96
N ALA A 100 -4.41 -9.28 -18.81
CA ALA A 100 -5.71 -9.73 -19.29
C ALA A 100 -5.63 -10.84 -20.36
N LEU A 101 -4.47 -11.03 -20.98
CA LEU A 101 -4.26 -11.92 -22.13
C LEU A 101 -3.44 -13.16 -21.78
N VAL A 102 -2.87 -13.26 -20.57
CA VAL A 102 -2.06 -14.41 -20.18
C VAL A 102 -2.90 -15.65 -19.88
N ASP A 103 -2.33 -16.82 -20.20
CA ASP A 103 -2.95 -18.13 -20.00
C ASP A 103 -2.11 -19.05 -19.10
N SER A 104 -1.03 -18.53 -18.47
CA SER A 104 -0.23 -19.27 -17.50
C SER A 104 0.06 -18.45 -16.25
N ILE A 105 0.21 -19.13 -15.12
CA ILE A 105 0.47 -18.51 -13.83
C ILE A 105 1.85 -17.88 -13.78
N GLU A 106 2.84 -18.47 -14.45
CA GLU A 106 4.20 -17.94 -14.53
C GLU A 106 4.22 -16.60 -15.27
N SER A 107 3.54 -16.53 -16.43
CA SER A 107 3.42 -15.28 -17.18
C SER A 107 2.69 -14.22 -16.35
N LEU A 108 1.62 -14.59 -15.65
CA LEU A 108 0.90 -13.68 -14.76
C LEU A 108 1.82 -13.17 -13.65
N MET A 109 2.64 -14.04 -13.05
CA MET A 109 3.58 -13.66 -11.99
C MET A 109 4.62 -12.65 -12.48
N TYR A 110 5.25 -12.88 -13.65
CA TYR A 110 6.19 -11.92 -14.23
C TYR A 110 5.54 -10.56 -14.52
N ILE A 111 4.35 -10.56 -15.11
CA ILE A 111 3.61 -9.33 -15.39
C ILE A 111 3.24 -8.61 -14.11
N ARG A 112 2.88 -9.31 -13.04
CA ARG A 112 2.57 -8.70 -11.74
C ARG A 112 3.79 -8.05 -11.09
N VAL A 113 5.01 -8.63 -11.21
CA VAL A 113 6.25 -7.96 -10.77
C VAL A 113 6.43 -6.63 -11.51
N LEU A 114 6.34 -6.64 -12.85
CA LEU A 114 6.52 -5.44 -13.68
C LEU A 114 5.43 -4.40 -13.40
N GLN A 115 4.19 -4.83 -13.20
CA GLN A 115 3.06 -3.97 -12.85
C GLN A 115 3.26 -3.32 -11.47
N GLY A 116 3.82 -4.05 -10.50
CA GLY A 116 4.21 -3.52 -9.19
C GLY A 116 5.31 -2.47 -9.31
N VAL A 117 6.36 -2.75 -10.09
CA VAL A 117 7.42 -1.78 -10.40
C VAL A 117 6.83 -0.51 -11.01
N ALA A 118 5.95 -0.65 -11.98
CA ALA A 118 5.30 0.47 -12.66
C ALA A 118 4.39 1.29 -11.71
N GLY A 119 3.60 0.60 -10.86
CA GLY A 119 2.70 1.22 -9.90
C GLY A 119 3.40 2.05 -8.83
N ALA A 120 4.63 1.69 -8.47
CA ALA A 120 5.41 2.44 -7.50
C ALA A 120 5.75 3.87 -7.97
N ALA A 121 5.85 4.10 -9.28
CA ALA A 121 6.10 5.44 -9.84
C ALA A 121 5.01 6.44 -9.42
N SER A 122 3.74 6.05 -9.55
CA SER A 122 2.61 6.90 -9.15
C SER A 122 2.64 7.22 -7.65
N SER A 123 2.89 6.22 -6.82
CA SER A 123 2.88 6.36 -5.36
C SER A 123 3.99 7.31 -4.84
N VAL A 124 5.19 7.23 -5.44
CA VAL A 124 6.36 8.02 -5.01
C VAL A 124 6.30 9.43 -5.59
N VAL A 125 6.01 9.54 -6.90
CA VAL A 125 6.14 10.82 -7.62
C VAL A 125 5.02 11.80 -7.27
N ILE A 126 3.81 11.33 -6.96
CA ILE A 126 2.68 12.19 -6.58
C ILE A 126 3.03 13.10 -5.39
N GLN A 127 3.62 12.55 -4.33
CA GLN A 127 3.96 13.34 -3.15
C GLN A 127 4.95 14.46 -3.47
N ALA A 128 5.90 14.18 -4.38
CA ALA A 128 6.85 15.16 -4.85
C ALA A 128 6.16 16.24 -5.70
N ILE A 129 5.29 15.86 -6.65
CA ILE A 129 4.53 16.80 -7.47
C ILE A 129 3.67 17.73 -6.61
N VAL A 130 2.94 17.19 -5.64
CA VAL A 130 2.09 17.99 -4.74
C VAL A 130 2.93 18.97 -3.93
N ARG A 131 4.09 18.55 -3.42
CA ARG A 131 5.02 19.42 -2.70
C ARG A 131 5.61 20.53 -3.56
N ASP A 132 5.88 20.23 -4.85
CA ASP A 132 6.49 21.18 -5.78
C ASP A 132 5.46 22.21 -6.31
N MET A 133 4.16 21.85 -6.35
CA MET A 133 3.09 22.65 -6.93
C MET A 133 2.35 23.56 -5.95
N PHE A 134 2.30 23.21 -4.66
CA PHE A 134 1.45 23.87 -3.68
C PHE A 134 2.25 24.43 -2.51
N ASP A 135 1.78 25.57 -1.95
CA ASP A 135 2.24 26.07 -0.66
C ASP A 135 1.81 25.14 0.49
N LYS A 136 2.18 25.49 1.73
CA LYS A 136 1.95 24.61 2.89
C LYS A 136 0.49 24.28 3.15
N GLU A 137 -0.40 25.27 2.98
CA GLU A 137 -1.83 25.15 3.24
C GLU A 137 -2.51 24.29 2.18
N ASP A 138 -2.26 24.58 0.92
CA ASP A 138 -2.82 23.85 -0.22
C ASP A 138 -2.19 22.46 -0.36
N PHE A 139 -0.91 22.29 -0.02
CA PHE A 139 -0.26 20.98 0.11
C PHE A 139 -1.01 20.10 1.11
N ALA A 140 -1.26 20.61 2.32
CA ALA A 140 -1.95 19.85 3.36
C ALA A 140 -3.37 19.45 2.93
N ARG A 141 -4.11 20.35 2.28
CA ARG A 141 -5.45 20.10 1.76
C ARG A 141 -5.46 19.07 0.65
N THR A 142 -4.54 19.18 -0.30
CA THR A 142 -4.41 18.23 -1.42
C THR A 142 -4.01 16.84 -0.93
N MET A 143 -3.04 16.76 -0.01
CA MET A 143 -2.63 15.48 0.58
C MET A 143 -3.73 14.84 1.42
N ALA A 144 -4.56 15.63 2.13
CA ALA A 144 -5.72 15.10 2.85
C ALA A 144 -6.74 14.48 1.87
N PHE A 145 -6.99 15.10 0.72
CA PHE A 145 -7.87 14.53 -0.31
C PHE A 145 -7.29 13.26 -0.94
N ILE A 146 -6.00 13.25 -1.27
CA ILE A 146 -5.32 12.05 -1.78
C ILE A 146 -5.42 10.90 -0.76
N THR A 147 -5.19 11.20 0.52
CA THR A 147 -5.34 10.21 1.60
C THR A 147 -6.78 9.70 1.70
N LEU A 148 -7.78 10.56 1.54
CA LEU A 148 -9.18 10.16 1.50
C LEU A 148 -9.46 9.20 0.35
N VAL A 149 -8.98 9.49 -0.86
CA VAL A 149 -9.09 8.62 -2.03
C VAL A 149 -8.40 7.27 -1.77
N MET A 150 -7.17 7.29 -1.24
CA MET A 150 -6.44 6.08 -0.88
C MET A 150 -7.11 5.25 0.23
N THR A 151 -8.01 5.85 1.02
CA THR A 151 -8.80 5.14 2.03
C THR A 151 -10.09 4.58 1.44
N ILE A 152 -10.74 5.32 0.55
CA ILE A 152 -12.00 4.90 -0.09
C ILE A 152 -11.75 3.85 -1.19
N ALA A 153 -10.64 3.95 -1.93
CA ALA A 153 -10.33 3.02 -3.00
C ALA A 153 -10.32 1.55 -2.52
N PRO A 154 -9.66 1.18 -1.41
CA PRO A 154 -9.74 -0.17 -0.87
C PRO A 154 -11.13 -0.59 -0.39
N LEU A 155 -12.02 0.34 -0.05
CA LEU A 155 -13.40 0.02 0.29
C LEU A 155 -14.21 -0.40 -0.95
N ALA A 156 -14.07 0.34 -2.05
CA ALA A 156 -14.81 0.11 -3.28
C ALA A 156 -14.20 -0.99 -4.16
N ALA A 157 -12.86 -1.12 -4.17
CA ALA A 157 -12.14 -1.97 -5.08
C ALA A 157 -12.53 -3.46 -5.00
N PRO A 158 -12.59 -4.12 -3.84
CA PRO A 158 -12.99 -5.53 -3.78
C PRO A 158 -14.44 -5.75 -4.16
N MET A 159 -15.33 -4.77 -3.91
CA MET A 159 -16.73 -4.85 -4.33
C MET A 159 -16.82 -4.80 -5.86
N ILE A 160 -16.15 -3.85 -6.50
CA ILE A 160 -16.09 -3.73 -7.97
C ILE A 160 -15.43 -4.99 -8.55
N GLY A 161 -14.30 -5.42 -8.02
CA GLY A 161 -13.56 -6.60 -8.46
C GLY A 161 -14.37 -7.88 -8.36
N GLY A 162 -15.10 -8.08 -7.25
CA GLY A 162 -15.96 -9.24 -7.05
C GLY A 162 -17.11 -9.31 -8.06
N HIS A 163 -17.79 -8.21 -8.34
CA HIS A 163 -18.84 -8.17 -9.36
C HIS A 163 -18.30 -8.38 -10.78
N LEU A 164 -17.17 -7.74 -11.11
CA LEU A 164 -16.52 -7.92 -12.41
C LEU A 164 -16.08 -9.37 -12.62
N ALA A 165 -15.48 -10.00 -11.60
CA ALA A 165 -15.04 -11.40 -11.67
C ALA A 165 -16.21 -12.36 -11.94
N VAL A 166 -17.37 -12.12 -11.33
CA VAL A 166 -18.56 -12.95 -11.49
C VAL A 166 -19.26 -12.72 -12.83
N TRP A 167 -19.40 -11.46 -13.28
CA TRP A 167 -20.17 -11.14 -14.49
C TRP A 167 -19.36 -11.30 -15.78
N PHE A 168 -18.07 -10.98 -15.74
CA PHE A 168 -17.22 -10.88 -16.95
C PHE A 168 -15.92 -11.70 -16.84
N GLY A 169 -15.74 -12.44 -15.73
CA GLY A 169 -14.51 -13.19 -15.45
C GLY A 169 -13.37 -12.30 -14.92
N TRP A 170 -12.37 -12.91 -14.32
CA TRP A 170 -11.26 -12.23 -13.63
C TRP A 170 -10.42 -11.33 -14.58
N ARG A 171 -10.32 -11.68 -15.85
CA ARG A 171 -9.58 -10.90 -16.87
C ARG A 171 -10.15 -9.49 -17.04
N SER A 172 -11.45 -9.28 -16.79
CA SER A 172 -12.10 -7.97 -16.86
C SER A 172 -11.52 -6.94 -15.88
N ILE A 173 -10.98 -7.38 -14.77
CA ILE A 173 -10.29 -6.52 -13.79
C ILE A 173 -9.07 -5.87 -14.43
N PHE A 174 -8.26 -6.65 -15.14
CA PHE A 174 -7.09 -6.14 -15.84
C PHE A 174 -7.47 -5.20 -16.99
N TRP A 175 -8.55 -5.49 -17.73
CA TRP A 175 -9.07 -4.58 -18.75
C TRP A 175 -9.53 -3.25 -18.15
N LEU A 176 -10.24 -3.28 -17.02
CA LEU A 176 -10.64 -2.04 -16.34
C LEU A 176 -9.43 -1.24 -15.89
N LEU A 177 -8.40 -1.89 -15.32
CA LEU A 177 -7.15 -1.23 -14.93
C LEU A 177 -6.42 -0.63 -16.13
N ALA A 178 -6.42 -1.32 -17.28
CA ALA A 178 -5.82 -0.81 -18.52
C ALA A 178 -6.53 0.46 -18.99
N VAL A 179 -7.86 0.44 -19.09
CA VAL A 179 -8.68 1.61 -19.49
C VAL A 179 -8.47 2.76 -18.51
N PHE A 180 -8.53 2.49 -17.20
CA PHE A 180 -8.31 3.50 -16.17
C PHE A 180 -6.92 4.14 -16.28
N SER A 181 -5.88 3.34 -16.52
CA SER A 181 -4.51 3.83 -16.70
C SER A 181 -4.37 4.70 -17.95
N VAL A 182 -5.03 4.33 -19.06
CA VAL A 182 -5.04 5.14 -20.28
C VAL A 182 -5.71 6.50 -20.03
N LEU A 183 -6.84 6.53 -19.33
CA LEU A 183 -7.48 7.79 -18.93
C LEU A 183 -6.59 8.66 -18.06
N ILE A 184 -5.84 8.04 -17.13
CA ILE A 184 -4.85 8.74 -16.29
C ILE A 184 -3.72 9.30 -17.16
N ILE A 185 -3.19 8.56 -18.14
CA ILE A 185 -2.15 9.07 -19.05
C ILE A 185 -2.63 10.32 -19.76
N PHE A 186 -3.82 10.32 -20.33
CA PHE A 186 -4.40 11.50 -20.95
C PHE A 186 -4.56 12.67 -19.97
N ALA A 187 -5.01 12.41 -18.75
CA ALA A 187 -5.14 13.42 -17.71
C ALA A 187 -3.79 14.03 -17.30
N ILE A 188 -2.73 13.19 -17.17
CA ILE A 188 -1.37 13.65 -16.88
C ILE A 188 -0.85 14.53 -18.02
N LEU A 189 -1.01 14.08 -19.27
CA LEU A 189 -0.55 14.83 -20.45
C LEU A 189 -1.24 16.20 -20.54
N TRP A 190 -2.51 16.27 -20.17
CA TRP A 190 -3.32 17.49 -20.27
C TRP A 190 -3.08 18.47 -19.13
N LYS A 191 -2.97 17.99 -17.87
CA LYS A 191 -3.05 18.87 -16.68
C LYS A 191 -1.83 18.87 -15.77
N ILE A 192 -0.97 17.85 -15.83
CA ILE A 192 0.20 17.78 -14.94
C ILE A 192 1.42 18.37 -15.66
N PRO A 193 1.93 19.55 -15.25
CA PRO A 193 3.16 20.10 -15.79
C PRO A 193 4.40 19.36 -15.25
N GLU A 194 5.57 19.61 -15.87
CA GLU A 194 6.83 19.23 -15.24
C GLU A 194 7.09 20.23 -14.08
N THR A 195 7.22 19.71 -12.88
CA THR A 195 7.38 20.52 -11.67
C THR A 195 8.84 20.71 -11.27
N LEU A 196 9.74 19.81 -11.73
CA LEU A 196 11.17 19.90 -11.45
C LEU A 196 11.92 20.55 -12.62
N LYS A 197 12.37 21.81 -12.43
CA LYS A 197 13.18 22.53 -13.41
C LYS A 197 14.49 21.78 -13.69
N ALA A 198 14.96 21.83 -14.93
CA ALA A 198 16.18 21.13 -15.35
C ALA A 198 17.42 21.50 -14.51
N GLU A 199 17.51 22.74 -14.09
CA GLU A 199 18.58 23.29 -13.22
C GLU A 199 18.63 22.69 -11.82
N ASN A 200 17.49 22.19 -11.32
CA ASN A 200 17.34 21.61 -9.98
C ASN A 200 17.42 20.08 -9.99
N ARG A 201 17.70 19.47 -11.13
CA ARG A 201 17.84 18.02 -11.25
C ARG A 201 19.16 17.54 -10.66
N GLU A 202 19.09 16.55 -9.80
CA GLU A 202 20.27 15.93 -9.20
C GLU A 202 20.74 14.74 -10.04
N PRO A 203 22.07 14.50 -10.15
CA PRO A 203 22.57 13.29 -10.78
C PRO A 203 22.06 12.04 -10.07
N PHE A 204 21.68 11.01 -10.83
CA PHE A 204 21.23 9.74 -10.27
C PHE A 204 22.33 9.09 -9.42
N LYS A 205 22.16 9.10 -8.09
CA LYS A 205 23.14 8.55 -7.12
C LYS A 205 22.45 7.61 -6.13
N LEU A 206 22.30 6.37 -6.50
CA LEU A 206 21.71 5.35 -5.62
C LEU A 206 22.61 5.05 -4.40
N SER A 207 23.93 5.22 -4.54
CA SER A 207 24.92 4.92 -3.48
C SER A 207 24.80 5.85 -2.26
N SER A 208 24.48 7.12 -2.44
CA SER A 208 24.29 8.07 -1.34
C SER A 208 23.03 7.74 -0.54
N SER A 209 21.95 7.39 -1.22
CA SER A 209 20.71 6.94 -0.58
C SER A 209 20.94 5.66 0.22
N LEU A 210 21.66 4.67 -0.34
CA LEU A 210 21.97 3.42 0.34
C LEU A 210 22.78 3.63 1.63
N ARG A 211 23.77 4.53 1.62
CA ARG A 211 24.55 4.87 2.82
C ARG A 211 23.68 5.52 3.91
N ASN A 212 22.75 6.37 3.52
CA ASN A 212 21.80 6.99 4.44
C ASN A 212 20.84 5.95 5.04
N TYR A 213 20.37 4.99 4.25
CA TYR A 213 19.56 3.86 4.74
C TYR A 213 20.32 3.03 5.76
N LEU A 214 21.60 2.69 5.49
CA LEU A 214 22.44 1.94 6.40
C LEU A 214 22.67 2.67 7.75
N SER A 215 22.68 3.99 7.77
CA SER A 215 22.81 4.76 9.01
C SER A 215 21.60 4.58 9.94
N LEU A 216 20.40 4.42 9.39
CA LEU A 216 19.19 4.17 10.17
C LEU A 216 19.18 2.76 10.80
N PHE A 217 19.82 1.77 10.15
CA PHE A 217 19.95 0.42 10.69
C PHE A 217 20.92 0.32 11.87
N LYS A 218 21.77 1.32 12.11
CA LYS A 218 22.70 1.33 13.25
C LYS A 218 22.04 1.70 14.57
N ASN A 219 20.87 2.34 14.54
CA ASN A 219 20.17 2.74 15.76
C ASN A 219 19.04 1.74 16.08
N PRO A 220 19.11 1.02 17.19
CA PRO A 220 18.10 0.03 17.56
C PRO A 220 16.71 0.64 17.77
N VAL A 221 16.61 1.89 18.23
CA VAL A 221 15.33 2.58 18.39
C VAL A 221 14.65 2.78 17.03
N SER A 222 15.42 3.18 16.01
CA SER A 222 14.91 3.32 14.64
C SER A 222 14.42 1.98 14.10
N LEU A 223 15.18 0.91 14.31
CA LEU A 223 14.78 -0.44 13.91
C LEU A 223 13.48 -0.86 14.60
N GLY A 224 13.38 -0.62 15.92
CA GLY A 224 12.17 -0.93 16.68
C GLY A 224 10.93 -0.22 16.13
N LEU A 225 11.03 1.06 15.82
CA LEU A 225 9.93 1.85 15.26
C LEU A 225 9.58 1.43 13.81
N ILE A 226 10.59 1.24 12.96
CA ILE A 226 10.38 0.82 11.57
C ILE A 226 9.75 -0.56 11.50
N PHE A 227 10.33 -1.56 12.20
CA PHE A 227 9.85 -2.93 12.16
C PHE A 227 8.54 -3.14 12.90
N SER A 228 8.22 -2.35 13.94
CA SER A 228 6.89 -2.39 14.54
C SER A 228 5.81 -1.99 13.52
N GLY A 229 6.04 -0.91 12.76
CA GLY A 229 5.15 -0.50 11.68
C GLY A 229 5.12 -1.48 10.49
N ALA A 230 6.26 -2.06 10.13
CA ALA A 230 6.38 -3.00 9.02
C ALA A 230 5.66 -4.32 9.32
N PHE A 231 5.86 -4.94 10.49
CA PHE A 231 5.17 -6.16 10.88
C PHE A 231 3.67 -5.93 11.12
N SER A 232 3.28 -4.75 11.67
CA SER A 232 1.86 -4.38 11.74
C SER A 232 1.20 -4.36 10.37
N PHE A 233 1.88 -3.78 9.38
CA PHE A 233 1.41 -3.76 8.00
C PHE A 233 1.42 -5.15 7.35
N SER A 234 2.36 -6.01 7.72
CA SER A 234 2.43 -7.40 7.27
C SER A 234 1.23 -8.24 7.75
N CYS A 235 0.58 -7.89 8.87
CA CYS A 235 -0.70 -8.50 9.25
C CYS A 235 -1.76 -8.29 8.15
N MET A 236 -1.84 -7.08 7.56
CA MET A 236 -2.73 -6.83 6.44
C MET A 236 -2.34 -7.66 5.22
N PHE A 237 -1.05 -7.77 4.90
CA PHE A 237 -0.60 -8.57 3.77
C PHE A 237 -0.86 -10.07 3.94
N ALA A 238 -0.76 -10.59 5.16
CA ALA A 238 -1.18 -11.96 5.45
C ALA A 238 -2.67 -12.17 5.12
N PHE A 239 -3.52 -11.22 5.51
CA PHE A 239 -4.93 -11.23 5.15
C PHE A 239 -5.16 -11.04 3.64
N LEU A 240 -4.49 -10.07 2.99
CA LEU A 240 -4.62 -9.86 1.55
C LEU A 240 -4.22 -11.10 0.73
N THR A 241 -3.18 -11.82 1.18
CA THR A 241 -2.67 -13.00 0.48
C THR A 241 -3.61 -14.20 0.59
N ALA A 242 -4.15 -14.49 1.77
CA ALA A 242 -4.92 -15.72 2.01
C ALA A 242 -6.42 -15.47 2.26
N GLY A 243 -6.83 -14.25 2.59
CA GLY A 243 -8.18 -13.95 3.07
C GLY A 243 -9.29 -14.30 2.08
N SER A 244 -9.06 -14.14 0.76
CA SER A 244 -10.05 -14.54 -0.25
C SER A 244 -10.28 -16.05 -0.25
N PHE A 245 -9.23 -16.85 -0.21
CA PHE A 245 -9.34 -18.30 -0.12
C PHE A 245 -9.99 -18.75 1.21
N VAL A 246 -9.60 -18.11 2.33
CA VAL A 246 -10.19 -18.41 3.64
C VAL A 246 -11.68 -18.05 3.68
N TYR A 247 -12.08 -16.89 3.21
CA TYR A 247 -13.47 -16.47 3.28
C TYR A 247 -14.35 -17.17 2.23
N ILE A 248 -13.85 -17.28 0.98
CA ILE A 248 -14.65 -17.84 -0.13
C ILE A 248 -14.63 -19.35 -0.11
N ASP A 249 -13.45 -19.99 -0.16
CA ASP A 249 -13.34 -21.45 -0.35
C ASP A 249 -13.55 -22.22 0.96
N ILE A 250 -13.05 -21.69 2.12
CA ILE A 250 -13.16 -22.42 3.39
C ILE A 250 -14.47 -22.09 4.10
N TYR A 251 -14.86 -20.81 4.18
CA TYR A 251 -16.07 -20.39 4.90
C TYR A 251 -17.30 -20.23 3.99
N GLY A 252 -17.19 -20.45 2.68
CA GLY A 252 -18.31 -20.44 1.75
C GLY A 252 -18.92 -19.05 1.50
N VAL A 253 -18.18 -17.97 1.75
CA VAL A 253 -18.63 -16.59 1.44
C VAL A 253 -18.66 -16.41 -0.07
N SER A 254 -19.74 -15.86 -0.61
CA SER A 254 -19.78 -15.56 -2.06
C SER A 254 -18.75 -14.52 -2.46
N VAL A 255 -18.24 -14.60 -3.68
CA VAL A 255 -17.24 -13.69 -4.24
C VAL A 255 -17.66 -12.21 -4.09
N GLN A 256 -18.97 -11.93 -4.35
CA GLN A 256 -19.54 -10.60 -4.20
C GLN A 256 -19.54 -10.12 -2.73
N ASN A 257 -19.86 -11.02 -1.79
CA ASN A 257 -19.95 -10.69 -0.37
C ASN A 257 -18.58 -10.52 0.29
N PHE A 258 -17.50 -11.07 -0.29
CA PHE A 258 -16.14 -10.84 0.17
C PHE A 258 -15.82 -9.34 0.30
N GLY A 259 -16.23 -8.55 -0.70
CA GLY A 259 -16.00 -7.11 -0.70
C GLY A 259 -16.64 -6.38 0.48
N TYR A 260 -17.83 -6.81 0.93
CA TYR A 260 -18.50 -6.22 2.12
C TYR A 260 -17.76 -6.57 3.40
N LEU A 261 -17.32 -7.82 3.57
CA LEU A 261 -16.52 -8.22 4.74
C LEU A 261 -15.16 -7.52 4.77
N PHE A 262 -14.53 -7.36 3.60
CA PHE A 262 -13.32 -6.56 3.46
C PHE A 262 -13.56 -5.10 3.87
N GLY A 263 -14.71 -4.54 3.49
CA GLY A 263 -15.11 -3.18 3.82
C GLY A 263 -15.17 -2.91 5.32
N LEU A 264 -15.50 -3.89 6.14
CA LEU A 264 -15.49 -3.75 7.61
C LEU A 264 -14.10 -3.38 8.13
N ASN A 265 -13.03 -3.91 7.52
CA ASN A 265 -11.64 -3.55 7.87
C ASN A 265 -11.40 -2.06 7.65
N ILE A 266 -11.87 -1.52 6.51
CA ILE A 266 -11.68 -0.12 6.15
C ILE A 266 -12.52 0.80 7.04
N VAL A 267 -13.76 0.41 7.36
CA VAL A 267 -14.61 1.17 8.30
C VAL A 267 -13.92 1.28 9.67
N PHE A 268 -13.41 0.17 10.21
CA PHE A 268 -12.72 0.18 11.50
C PHE A 268 -11.39 0.94 11.44
N LEU A 269 -10.66 0.86 10.32
CA LEU A 269 -9.46 1.66 10.08
C LEU A 269 -9.78 3.16 10.10
N ILE A 270 -10.88 3.61 9.48
CA ILE A 270 -11.33 5.00 9.51
C ILE A 270 -11.66 5.43 10.95
N ILE A 271 -12.37 4.59 11.70
CA ILE A 271 -12.70 4.85 13.11
C ILE A 271 -11.40 5.04 13.92
N MET A 272 -10.48 4.09 13.83
CA MET A 272 -9.22 4.14 14.59
C MET A 272 -8.33 5.31 14.17
N THR A 273 -8.28 5.65 12.87
CA THR A 273 -7.55 6.82 12.37
C THR A 273 -8.15 8.13 12.91
N THR A 274 -9.47 8.23 12.93
CA THR A 274 -10.18 9.42 13.44
C THR A 274 -9.98 9.57 14.95
N LEU A 275 -10.09 8.49 15.70
CA LEU A 275 -9.82 8.47 17.14
C LEU A 275 -8.38 8.87 17.44
N ASN A 276 -7.41 8.29 16.68
CA ASN A 276 -6.00 8.66 16.81
C ASN A 276 -5.80 10.16 16.59
N GLY A 277 -6.35 10.71 15.52
CA GLY A 277 -6.22 12.15 15.20
C GLY A 277 -6.77 13.07 16.29
N ARG A 278 -7.86 12.67 16.98
CA ARG A 278 -8.47 13.44 18.07
C ARG A 278 -7.71 13.33 19.39
N ILE A 279 -7.18 12.14 19.68
CA ILE A 279 -6.66 11.80 21.01
C ILE A 279 -5.13 12.00 21.08
N VAL A 280 -4.41 11.87 19.98
CA VAL A 280 -2.93 11.85 19.95
C VAL A 280 -2.33 13.14 20.54
N LYS A 281 -2.97 14.31 20.37
CA LYS A 281 -2.49 15.57 20.95
C LYS A 281 -2.48 15.56 22.48
N ARG A 282 -3.38 14.78 23.11
CA ARG A 282 -3.49 14.65 24.59
C ARG A 282 -2.74 13.46 25.13
N ALA A 283 -2.83 12.32 24.45
CA ALA A 283 -2.24 11.07 24.90
C ALA A 283 -0.76 10.91 24.51
N GLY A 284 -0.32 11.61 23.44
CA GLY A 284 1.00 11.45 22.85
C GLY A 284 1.14 10.24 21.93
N SER A 285 2.07 10.31 20.96
CA SER A 285 2.29 9.27 19.95
C SER A 285 2.72 7.93 20.58
N HIS A 286 3.49 7.92 21.67
CA HIS A 286 3.88 6.70 22.37
C HIS A 286 2.69 5.91 22.90
N ASN A 287 1.74 6.58 23.56
CA ASN A 287 0.58 5.89 24.16
C ASN A 287 -0.39 5.42 23.07
N MET A 288 -0.56 6.18 21.98
CA MET A 288 -1.39 5.76 20.85
C MET A 288 -0.75 4.59 20.11
N LEU A 289 0.57 4.56 19.97
CA LEU A 289 1.29 3.41 19.40
C LEU A 289 1.11 2.16 20.27
N LYS A 290 1.28 2.27 21.60
CA LYS A 290 1.06 1.16 22.53
C LYS A 290 -0.38 0.63 22.45
N LEU A 291 -1.36 1.51 22.42
CA LEU A 291 -2.77 1.13 22.29
C LEU A 291 -3.02 0.33 21.01
N GLY A 292 -2.56 0.84 19.85
CA GLY A 292 -2.71 0.14 18.57
C GLY A 292 -2.05 -1.24 18.57
N LEU A 293 -0.80 -1.32 19.05
CA LEU A 293 -0.06 -2.57 19.16
C LEU A 293 -0.73 -3.58 20.10
N SER A 294 -1.27 -3.11 21.24
CA SER A 294 -1.97 -3.99 22.20
C SER A 294 -3.27 -4.54 21.63
N ILE A 295 -4.08 -3.71 20.94
CA ILE A 295 -5.30 -4.17 20.25
C ILE A 295 -4.94 -5.16 19.15
N GLN A 296 -3.92 -4.89 18.35
CA GLN A 296 -3.49 -5.78 17.27
C GLN A 296 -2.99 -7.13 17.79
N LEU A 297 -2.21 -7.13 18.88
CA LEU A 297 -1.75 -8.36 19.53
C LEU A 297 -2.93 -9.16 20.11
N PHE A 298 -3.85 -8.48 20.83
CA PHE A 298 -5.07 -9.10 21.33
C PHE A 298 -5.88 -9.74 20.22
N ALA A 299 -6.06 -9.04 19.10
CA ALA A 299 -6.77 -9.54 17.92
C ALA A 299 -6.09 -10.79 17.34
N GLY A 300 -4.76 -10.81 17.23
CA GLY A 300 -4.01 -11.98 16.78
C GLY A 300 -4.22 -13.20 17.69
N LEU A 301 -4.10 -13.02 19.01
CA LEU A 301 -4.35 -14.08 19.99
C LEU A 301 -5.81 -14.56 19.98
N LEU A 302 -6.78 -13.63 19.88
CA LEU A 302 -8.19 -13.97 19.78
C LEU A 302 -8.50 -14.79 18.52
N MET A 303 -7.84 -14.47 17.40
CA MET A 303 -7.97 -15.22 16.14
C MET A 303 -7.44 -16.65 16.28
N MET A 304 -6.29 -16.84 16.94
CA MET A 304 -5.74 -18.18 17.24
C MET A 304 -6.71 -19.00 18.09
N ILE A 305 -7.25 -18.40 19.14
CA ILE A 305 -8.22 -19.05 20.04
C ILE A 305 -9.50 -19.39 19.25
N GLY A 306 -10.04 -18.45 18.47
CA GLY A 306 -11.24 -18.65 17.66
C GLY A 306 -11.09 -19.77 16.64
N GLN A 307 -9.92 -19.86 15.99
CA GLN A 307 -9.62 -20.94 15.06
C GLN A 307 -9.50 -22.30 15.78
N TRP A 308 -8.84 -22.32 16.95
CA TRP A 308 -8.69 -23.55 17.74
C TRP A 308 -10.03 -24.06 18.30
N LEU A 309 -10.92 -23.15 18.72
CA LEU A 309 -12.24 -23.50 19.24
C LEU A 309 -13.33 -23.66 18.16
N GLY A 310 -12.98 -23.44 16.87
CA GLY A 310 -13.91 -23.61 15.76
C GLY A 310 -15.03 -22.57 15.69
N TRP A 311 -14.76 -21.30 16.04
CA TRP A 311 -15.78 -20.23 16.02
C TRP A 311 -16.24 -19.82 14.60
N GLY A 312 -15.73 -20.48 13.57
CA GLY A 312 -16.13 -20.28 12.18
C GLY A 312 -15.79 -18.88 11.65
N LEU A 313 -16.58 -18.41 10.68
CA LEU A 313 -16.33 -17.18 9.95
C LEU A 313 -16.13 -15.96 10.87
N TRP A 314 -17.03 -15.73 11.81
CA TRP A 314 -16.98 -14.55 12.68
C TRP A 314 -15.84 -14.59 13.68
N GLY A 315 -15.40 -15.77 14.09
CA GLY A 315 -14.18 -15.97 14.87
C GLY A 315 -12.90 -15.56 14.14
N THR A 316 -12.97 -15.42 12.82
CA THR A 316 -11.88 -14.91 11.98
C THR A 316 -12.12 -13.46 11.60
N VAL A 317 -13.31 -13.08 11.11
CA VAL A 317 -13.63 -11.73 10.63
C VAL A 317 -13.42 -10.67 11.70
N ILE A 318 -13.96 -10.86 12.90
CA ILE A 318 -13.88 -9.85 13.96
C ILE A 318 -12.42 -9.55 14.36
N PRO A 319 -11.58 -10.56 14.65
CA PRO A 319 -10.16 -10.30 14.94
C PRO A 319 -9.39 -9.70 13.75
N VAL A 320 -9.68 -10.09 12.50
CA VAL A 320 -9.08 -9.48 11.30
C VAL A 320 -9.41 -7.99 11.25
N VAL A 321 -10.68 -7.62 11.45
CA VAL A 321 -11.13 -6.21 11.47
C VAL A 321 -10.40 -5.40 12.55
N LEU A 322 -10.27 -5.93 13.74
CA LEU A 322 -9.53 -5.29 14.84
C LEU A 322 -8.03 -5.13 14.49
N SER A 323 -7.41 -6.17 13.94
CA SER A 323 -6.00 -6.18 13.60
C SER A 323 -5.68 -5.17 12.48
N VAL A 324 -6.42 -5.25 11.37
CA VAL A 324 -6.22 -4.40 10.18
C VAL A 324 -6.57 -2.94 10.49
N GLY A 325 -7.62 -2.70 11.26
CA GLY A 325 -8.04 -1.34 11.63
C GLY A 325 -7.03 -0.57 12.46
N CYS A 326 -6.16 -1.24 13.22
CA CYS A 326 -5.11 -0.57 14.01
C CYS A 326 -3.87 -0.15 13.20
N ILE A 327 -3.72 -0.63 11.95
CA ILE A 327 -2.49 -0.41 11.14
C ILE A 327 -2.20 1.07 10.92
N SER A 328 -3.23 1.88 10.66
CA SER A 328 -3.04 3.33 10.47
C SER A 328 -2.56 4.01 11.75
N THR A 329 -3.12 3.66 12.90
CA THR A 329 -2.70 4.20 14.22
C THR A 329 -1.27 3.80 14.53
N ILE A 330 -0.89 2.53 14.33
CA ILE A 330 0.48 2.06 14.56
C ILE A 330 1.44 2.74 13.58
N GLY A 331 1.12 2.75 12.29
CA GLY A 331 1.97 3.29 11.24
C GLY A 331 2.22 4.79 11.37
N SER A 332 1.19 5.59 11.65
CA SER A 332 1.33 7.05 11.81
C SER A 332 2.13 7.43 13.04
N ASN A 333 1.89 6.77 14.19
CA ASN A 333 2.60 7.09 15.43
C ASN A 333 4.05 6.57 15.43
N SER A 334 4.31 5.37 14.88
CA SER A 334 5.70 4.90 14.72
C SER A 334 6.51 5.79 13.78
N MET A 335 5.88 6.28 12.69
CA MET A 335 6.51 7.21 11.76
C MET A 335 6.76 8.57 12.42
N ALA A 336 5.80 9.13 13.15
CA ALA A 336 5.95 10.40 13.85
C ALA A 336 7.12 10.35 14.83
N LEU A 337 7.24 9.29 15.62
CA LEU A 337 8.36 9.07 16.54
C LEU A 337 9.68 8.89 15.78
N LEU A 338 9.72 8.14 14.69
CA LEU A 338 10.92 7.99 13.86
C LEU A 338 11.40 9.34 13.32
N LEU A 339 10.50 10.13 12.73
CA LEU A 339 10.84 11.41 12.12
C LEU A 339 11.26 12.45 13.15
N SER A 340 10.76 12.41 14.38
CA SER A 340 11.21 13.29 15.46
C SER A 340 12.69 13.09 15.80
N HIS A 341 13.22 11.87 15.64
CA HIS A 341 14.63 11.55 15.83
C HIS A 341 15.51 11.91 14.63
N TYR A 342 14.93 12.00 13.43
CA TYR A 342 15.67 12.22 12.17
C TYR A 342 15.08 13.36 11.31
N PRO A 343 14.95 14.59 11.84
CA PRO A 343 14.32 15.69 11.12
C PRO A 343 15.05 16.07 9.83
N LYS A 344 16.39 15.91 9.79
CA LYS A 344 17.23 16.19 8.61
C LYS A 344 17.20 15.08 7.55
N MET A 345 16.68 13.91 7.88
CA MET A 345 16.64 12.73 7.00
C MET A 345 15.22 12.19 6.82
N ALA A 346 14.21 13.05 7.00
CA ALA A 346 12.81 12.64 6.99
C ALA A 346 12.39 11.89 5.71
N GLY A 347 12.83 12.36 4.54
CA GLY A 347 12.57 11.70 3.26
C GLY A 347 13.17 10.30 3.17
N THR A 348 14.44 10.17 3.58
CA THR A 348 15.15 8.86 3.62
C THR A 348 14.47 7.89 4.60
N ALA A 349 14.11 8.35 5.80
CA ALA A 349 13.46 7.53 6.81
C ALA A 349 12.07 7.06 6.34
N SER A 350 11.29 7.93 5.71
CA SER A 350 9.97 7.59 5.16
C SER A 350 10.07 6.60 4.00
N SER A 351 11.03 6.78 3.09
CA SER A 351 11.25 5.87 1.95
C SER A 351 11.67 4.48 2.44
N LEU A 352 12.61 4.41 3.38
CA LEU A 352 13.04 3.13 3.97
C LEU A 352 11.89 2.42 4.68
N ALA A 353 11.13 3.14 5.50
CA ALA A 353 9.99 2.56 6.21
C ALA A 353 8.91 2.06 5.23
N GLY A 354 8.65 2.79 4.14
CA GLY A 354 7.73 2.37 3.07
C GLY A 354 8.20 1.08 2.40
N THR A 355 9.46 1.03 1.98
CA THR A 355 10.07 -0.16 1.36
C THR A 355 10.02 -1.37 2.29
N LEU A 356 10.38 -1.20 3.56
CA LEU A 356 10.36 -2.29 4.53
C LEU A 356 8.93 -2.76 4.83
N ARG A 357 7.93 -1.87 4.82
CA ARG A 357 6.51 -2.27 4.93
C ARG A 357 6.10 -3.25 3.84
N PHE A 358 6.29 -2.87 2.60
CA PHE A 358 5.91 -3.71 1.46
C PHE A 358 6.83 -4.93 1.33
N GLY A 359 8.12 -4.77 1.61
CA GLY A 359 9.09 -5.86 1.57
C GLY A 359 8.82 -6.94 2.60
N THR A 360 8.59 -6.58 3.88
CA THR A 360 8.22 -7.55 4.92
C THR A 360 6.86 -8.17 4.64
N GLY A 361 5.89 -7.38 4.16
CA GLY A 361 4.59 -7.88 3.71
C GLY A 361 4.72 -8.93 2.62
N SER A 362 5.56 -8.66 1.60
CA SER A 362 5.84 -9.63 0.54
C SER A 362 6.50 -10.91 1.06
N LEU A 363 7.47 -10.81 1.98
CA LEU A 363 8.09 -11.99 2.59
C LEU A 363 7.09 -12.84 3.36
N VAL A 364 6.18 -12.21 4.11
CA VAL A 364 5.08 -12.91 4.79
C VAL A 364 4.14 -13.57 3.78
N GLY A 365 3.83 -12.87 2.68
CA GLY A 365 3.03 -13.42 1.57
C GLY A 365 3.68 -14.67 0.94
N VAL A 366 5.01 -14.65 0.69
CA VAL A 366 5.75 -15.84 0.23
C VAL A 366 5.60 -16.98 1.23
N GLY A 367 5.82 -16.71 2.53
CA GLY A 367 5.69 -17.72 3.57
C GLY A 367 4.31 -18.37 3.60
N ILE A 368 3.23 -17.60 3.45
CA ILE A 368 1.86 -18.11 3.41
C ILE A 368 1.63 -18.94 2.13
N ALA A 369 2.06 -18.45 0.98
CA ALA A 369 1.84 -19.11 -0.31
C ALA A 369 2.55 -20.48 -0.42
N MET A 370 3.59 -20.71 0.39
CA MET A 370 4.29 -22.01 0.50
C MET A 370 3.60 -23.00 1.41
N LEU A 371 2.61 -22.58 2.20
CA LEU A 371 1.89 -23.45 3.13
C LEU A 371 0.61 -24.00 2.47
N PRO A 372 0.11 -25.18 2.95
CA PRO A 372 -1.16 -25.71 2.48
C PRO A 372 -2.31 -24.70 2.69
N SER A 373 -3.17 -24.56 1.69
CA SER A 373 -4.28 -23.60 1.68
C SER A 373 -5.66 -24.20 2.00
N ASP A 374 -5.68 -25.43 2.49
CA ASP A 374 -6.88 -26.19 2.87
C ASP A 374 -7.48 -25.80 4.22
N SER A 375 -6.84 -24.88 4.92
CA SER A 375 -7.30 -24.38 6.22
C SER A 375 -6.97 -22.90 6.43
N ALA A 376 -7.61 -22.25 7.40
CA ALA A 376 -7.32 -20.85 7.77
C ALA A 376 -6.02 -20.69 8.58
N TRP A 377 -5.39 -21.76 9.03
CA TRP A 377 -4.21 -21.72 9.91
C TRP A 377 -3.02 -20.93 9.38
N PRO A 378 -2.64 -21.02 8.07
CA PRO A 378 -1.54 -20.25 7.52
C PRO A 378 -1.76 -18.73 7.68
N MET A 379 -2.97 -18.24 7.37
CA MET A 379 -3.34 -16.84 7.53
C MET A 379 -3.33 -16.41 9.00
N VAL A 380 -4.04 -17.17 9.85
CA VAL A 380 -4.19 -16.89 11.27
C VAL A 380 -2.82 -16.90 11.98
N GLY A 381 -2.01 -17.90 11.70
CA GLY A 381 -0.66 -18.03 12.27
C GLY A 381 0.27 -16.88 11.84
N ALA A 382 0.26 -16.52 10.55
CA ALA A 382 1.06 -15.42 10.03
C ALA A 382 0.63 -14.07 10.61
N MET A 383 -0.68 -13.77 10.67
CA MET A 383 -1.20 -12.54 11.27
C MET A 383 -0.84 -12.45 12.76
N THR A 384 -0.99 -13.54 13.51
CA THR A 384 -0.62 -13.59 14.94
C THR A 384 0.88 -13.43 15.13
N ALA A 385 1.71 -14.12 14.36
CA ALA A 385 3.16 -13.98 14.43
C ALA A 385 3.61 -12.54 14.13
N CYS A 386 3.05 -11.93 13.09
CA CYS A 386 3.32 -10.53 12.75
C CYS A 386 2.89 -9.57 13.87
N SER A 387 1.75 -9.79 14.53
CA SER A 387 1.30 -8.96 15.66
C SER A 387 2.23 -9.08 16.87
N ILE A 388 2.72 -10.28 17.17
CA ILE A 388 3.72 -10.54 18.23
C ILE A 388 5.03 -9.84 17.89
N LEU A 389 5.54 -9.98 16.65
CA LEU A 389 6.77 -9.34 16.20
C LEU A 389 6.65 -7.82 16.21
N SER A 390 5.52 -7.27 15.76
CA SER A 390 5.24 -5.83 15.77
C SER A 390 5.30 -5.26 17.20
N PHE A 391 4.63 -5.91 18.12
CA PHE A 391 4.62 -5.55 19.54
C PHE A 391 6.02 -5.70 20.14
N GLY A 392 6.69 -6.85 19.92
CA GLY A 392 8.03 -7.14 20.43
C GLY A 392 9.08 -6.13 19.96
N CYS A 393 9.11 -5.80 18.67
CA CYS A 393 10.04 -4.80 18.11
C CYS A 393 9.92 -3.45 18.81
N TYR A 394 8.71 -2.98 19.07
CA TYR A 394 8.51 -1.72 19.77
C TYR A 394 8.96 -1.81 21.26
N PHE A 395 8.53 -2.83 21.99
CA PHE A 395 8.82 -2.94 23.42
C PHE A 395 10.28 -3.21 23.74
N VAL A 396 10.97 -3.97 22.87
CA VAL A 396 12.39 -4.29 23.05
C VAL A 396 13.31 -3.15 22.61
N PHE A 397 13.04 -2.57 21.45
CA PHE A 397 13.93 -1.61 20.83
C PHE A 397 13.34 -0.19 20.73
N GLY A 398 12.05 -0.05 20.40
CA GLY A 398 11.39 1.23 20.09
C GLY A 398 10.92 2.02 21.32
N ARG A 399 10.82 1.41 22.50
CA ARG A 399 10.26 2.06 23.71
C ARG A 399 11.12 3.23 24.24
N LYS A 400 12.39 3.26 23.89
CA LYS A 400 13.34 4.29 24.32
C LYS A 400 13.35 5.52 23.39
N ALA A 401 12.43 5.59 22.41
CA ALA A 401 12.28 6.67 21.46
C ALA A 401 11.82 7.99 22.11
#